data_f7c2260bd2df1cbb3fc25c57063aec9b
#
_entry.id   f7c2260bd2df1cbb3fc25c57063aec9b
#
_cell.length_a   1.000
_cell.length_b   1.000
_cell.length_c   1.000
_cell.angle_alpha   90.00
_cell.angle_beta   90.00
_cell.angle_gamma   90.00
#
_symmetry.space_group_name_H-M   'P 1'
#
loop_
_entity.id
_entity.type
_entity.pdbx_description
1 polymer ?
#
loop_
_entity_poly.entity_id
_entity_poly.type
_entity_poly.pdbx_seq_one_letter_code
_entity_poly.pdbx_strand_id
1 'polypeptide(L)'
;MKKLFLTLIVAFATLCGFAQEIVKKDATFEDYLPLFNEAGYNVFSYDISSLKDVSSLATLTVLEYVKGEEVESKYANEALISTLLKISEFDEDAQRRIKEKGSAYDEENDIYRLATKLNISFTPLFNDSIQQLSFELTGTESIGYFSSWMILRDNRVDKSHRRLNYYLRPFKLEKFEKGKFIPLLIYGSSWWDADCECYRFCGDSELSPDMTSELLKDSPHYFIIGVKFE
;
A
#
# COMPACT_ATOMS: atom_id res chain seq x y z
N MET A 1 -23.52 -67.20 -9.13
CA MET A 1 -23.06 -66.42 -10.27
C MET A 1 -23.82 -65.11 -10.51
N LYS A 2 -25.16 -65.05 -10.48
CA LYS A 2 -25.91 -63.81 -10.69
C LYS A 2 -25.65 -62.71 -9.66
N LYS A 3 -25.44 -63.03 -8.36
CA LYS A 3 -25.14 -62.05 -7.29
C LYS A 3 -23.72 -61.45 -7.46
N LEU A 4 -22.74 -62.22 -7.93
CA LEU A 4 -21.37 -61.73 -8.13
C LEU A 4 -21.33 -60.77 -9.32
N PHE A 5 -22.09 -61.02 -10.35
CA PHE A 5 -22.19 -60.16 -11.54
C PHE A 5 -22.86 -58.80 -11.21
N LEU A 6 -23.87 -58.79 -10.35
CA LEU A 6 -24.57 -57.58 -9.91
C LEU A 6 -23.63 -56.70 -9.05
N THR A 7 -22.82 -57.29 -8.17
CA THR A 7 -21.87 -56.56 -7.32
C THR A 7 -20.74 -55.96 -8.18
N LEU A 8 -20.30 -56.62 -9.22
CA LEU A 8 -19.29 -56.11 -10.15
C LEU A 8 -19.81 -54.90 -10.96
N ILE A 9 -21.05 -54.93 -11.41
CA ILE A 9 -21.69 -53.81 -12.14
C ILE A 9 -21.85 -52.58 -11.25
N VAL A 10 -22.24 -52.76 -9.97
CA VAL A 10 -22.37 -51.67 -9.02
C VAL A 10 -21.01 -51.10 -8.69
N ALA A 11 -19.93 -51.90 -8.55
CA ALA A 11 -18.57 -51.43 -8.31
C ALA A 11 -18.01 -50.69 -9.54
N PHE A 12 -18.35 -51.08 -10.76
CA PHE A 12 -17.97 -50.35 -11.99
C PHE A 12 -18.73 -49.03 -12.16
N ALA A 13 -20.01 -48.96 -11.73
CA ALA A 13 -20.80 -47.74 -11.81
C ALA A 13 -20.31 -46.66 -10.82
N THR A 14 -19.72 -47.07 -9.68
CA THR A 14 -19.11 -46.13 -8.73
C THR A 14 -17.72 -45.64 -9.13
N LEU A 15 -17.07 -46.33 -10.09
CA LEU A 15 -15.80 -45.89 -10.68
C LEU A 15 -15.99 -44.99 -11.90
N CYS A 16 -17.20 -44.87 -12.47
CA CYS A 16 -17.55 -43.87 -13.49
C CYS A 16 -17.77 -42.50 -12.82
N GLY A 17 -16.80 -42.06 -12.28
CA GLY A 17 -16.21 -40.95 -12.00
C GLY A 17 -16.83 -39.64 -11.78
N PHE A 18 -16.37 -38.93 -11.00
CA PHE A 18 -16.35 -37.49 -11.09
C PHE A 18 -15.29 -37.12 -12.12
N ALA A 19 -15.66 -37.06 -13.37
CA ALA A 19 -14.90 -36.35 -14.39
C ALA A 19 -14.87 -34.89 -13.91
N GLN A 20 -13.76 -34.46 -13.35
CA GLN A 20 -13.54 -33.06 -13.05
C GLN A 20 -13.46 -32.33 -14.39
N GLU A 21 -14.51 -31.56 -14.67
CA GLU A 21 -14.53 -30.74 -15.87
C GLU A 21 -13.80 -29.43 -15.59
N ILE A 22 -12.92 -29.06 -16.50
CA ILE A 22 -12.33 -27.71 -16.49
C ILE A 22 -13.35 -26.79 -17.16
N VAL A 23 -13.96 -25.92 -16.38
CA VAL A 23 -14.94 -24.94 -16.86
C VAL A 23 -14.29 -23.57 -16.97
N LYS A 24 -14.39 -22.94 -18.15
CA LYS A 24 -13.98 -21.56 -18.35
C LYS A 24 -14.89 -20.64 -17.51
N LYS A 25 -14.26 -19.76 -16.75
CA LYS A 25 -14.96 -18.65 -16.05
C LYS A 25 -14.51 -17.32 -16.63
N ASP A 26 -15.37 -16.32 -16.54
CA ASP A 26 -14.99 -14.96 -16.84
C ASP A 26 -14.04 -14.44 -15.75
N ALA A 27 -13.02 -13.71 -16.19
CA ALA A 27 -12.06 -13.11 -15.27
C ALA A 27 -12.72 -11.98 -14.46
N THR A 28 -12.44 -11.94 -13.18
CA THR A 28 -12.85 -10.87 -12.24
C THR A 28 -11.75 -9.84 -12.11
N PHE A 29 -12.00 -8.73 -11.38
CA PHE A 29 -10.97 -7.72 -11.14
C PHE A 29 -9.78 -8.31 -10.35
N GLU A 30 -10.03 -9.21 -9.41
CA GLU A 30 -9.00 -9.89 -8.62
C GLU A 30 -8.03 -10.71 -9.48
N ASP A 31 -8.51 -11.27 -10.60
CA ASP A 31 -7.66 -12.01 -11.53
C ASP A 31 -6.66 -11.12 -12.28
N TYR A 32 -6.93 -9.80 -12.36
CA TYR A 32 -6.03 -8.82 -12.97
C TYR A 32 -5.00 -8.24 -12.01
N LEU A 33 -5.20 -8.33 -10.69
CA LEU A 33 -4.27 -7.75 -9.69
C LEU A 33 -2.83 -8.22 -9.86
N PRO A 34 -2.52 -9.51 -10.14
CA PRO A 34 -1.15 -9.94 -10.39
C PRO A 34 -0.51 -9.23 -11.58
N LEU A 35 -1.28 -8.93 -12.63
CA LEU A 35 -0.78 -8.22 -13.82
C LEU A 35 -0.49 -6.75 -13.51
N PHE A 36 -1.31 -6.10 -12.69
CA PHE A 36 -1.03 -4.73 -12.24
C PHE A 36 0.22 -4.68 -11.38
N ASN A 37 0.38 -5.62 -10.44
CA ASN A 37 1.57 -5.72 -9.61
C ASN A 37 2.84 -5.97 -10.44
N GLU A 38 2.76 -6.88 -11.42
CA GLU A 38 3.85 -7.16 -12.36
C GLU A 38 4.21 -5.93 -13.20
N ALA A 39 3.21 -5.15 -13.60
CA ALA A 39 3.40 -3.88 -14.28
C ALA A 39 3.96 -2.77 -13.36
N GLY A 40 4.05 -2.99 -12.05
CA GLY A 40 4.58 -2.04 -11.07
C GLY A 40 3.54 -1.14 -10.40
N TYR A 41 2.24 -1.42 -10.60
CA TYR A 41 1.18 -0.76 -9.83
C TYR A 41 0.97 -1.50 -8.51
N ASN A 42 1.08 -0.79 -7.40
CA ASN A 42 0.79 -1.32 -6.07
C ASN A 42 -0.05 -0.32 -5.30
N VAL A 43 -1.05 -0.80 -4.58
CA VAL A 43 -1.91 0.02 -3.73
C VAL A 43 -2.02 -0.61 -2.36
N PHE A 44 -1.79 0.20 -1.33
CA PHE A 44 -1.97 -0.16 0.07
C PHE A 44 -3.06 0.73 0.66
N SER A 45 -4.05 0.11 1.29
CA SER A 45 -5.19 0.81 1.87
C SER A 45 -5.25 0.59 3.37
N TYR A 46 -5.41 1.68 4.12
CA TYR A 46 -5.50 1.68 5.58
C TYR A 46 -6.83 2.29 6.00
N ASP A 47 -7.57 1.59 6.86
CA ASP A 47 -8.78 2.13 7.50
C ASP A 47 -8.36 3.08 8.64
N ILE A 48 -8.76 4.33 8.54
CA ILE A 48 -8.51 5.39 9.50
C ILE A 48 -9.79 5.95 10.12
N SER A 49 -10.93 5.29 9.89
CA SER A 49 -12.25 5.74 10.35
C SER A 49 -12.34 5.94 11.86
N SER A 50 -11.60 5.15 12.64
CA SER A 50 -11.54 5.26 14.10
C SER A 50 -10.85 6.53 14.60
N LEU A 51 -10.15 7.28 13.73
CA LEU A 51 -9.38 8.48 14.10
C LEU A 51 -10.20 9.77 14.02
N LYS A 52 -11.46 9.72 13.59
CA LYS A 52 -12.33 10.89 13.35
C LYS A 52 -12.43 11.85 14.53
N ASP A 53 -12.44 11.33 15.77
CA ASP A 53 -12.60 12.12 16.99
C ASP A 53 -11.25 12.45 17.65
N VAL A 54 -10.13 12.02 17.05
CA VAL A 54 -8.81 12.09 17.65
C VAL A 54 -7.87 13.02 16.87
N SER A 55 -8.05 13.07 15.54
CA SER A 55 -7.18 13.83 14.64
C SER A 55 -7.97 14.49 13.53
N SER A 56 -7.63 15.75 13.25
CA SER A 56 -8.15 16.51 12.10
C SER A 56 -7.11 16.75 11.01
N LEU A 57 -5.85 16.40 11.27
CA LEU A 57 -4.73 16.59 10.34
C LEU A 57 -3.89 15.32 10.23
N ALA A 58 -3.38 15.06 9.03
CA ALA A 58 -2.40 14.03 8.76
C ALA A 58 -1.18 14.64 8.07
N THR A 59 0.01 14.38 8.62
CA THR A 59 1.28 14.65 7.96
C THR A 59 1.74 13.37 7.27
N LEU A 60 1.73 13.38 5.94
CA LEU A 60 2.18 12.27 5.09
C LEU A 60 3.66 12.47 4.81
N THR A 61 4.49 11.46 5.06
CA THR A 61 5.95 11.63 5.05
C THR A 61 6.64 10.48 4.30
N VAL A 62 7.67 10.83 3.54
CA VAL A 62 8.60 9.91 2.89
C VAL A 62 10.02 10.25 3.36
N LEU A 63 10.64 9.38 4.12
CA LEU A 63 12.02 9.52 4.62
C LEU A 63 12.97 8.71 3.75
N GLU A 64 14.12 9.28 3.37
CA GLU A 64 15.15 8.60 2.57
C GLU A 64 16.33 8.20 3.45
N TYR A 65 16.81 6.97 3.29
CA TYR A 65 17.95 6.42 4.05
C TYR A 65 19.01 5.86 3.09
N VAL A 66 20.27 6.15 3.40
CA VAL A 66 21.45 5.60 2.71
C VAL A 66 22.32 4.93 3.73
N LYS A 67 22.54 3.62 3.59
CA LYS A 67 23.34 2.81 4.54
C LYS A 67 22.90 2.96 6.01
N GLY A 68 21.58 3.05 6.23
CA GLY A 68 20.98 3.20 7.54
C GLY A 68 20.95 4.62 8.09
N GLU A 69 21.52 5.61 7.41
CA GLU A 69 21.49 7.02 7.82
C GLU A 69 20.42 7.77 7.04
N GLU A 70 19.60 8.55 7.73
CA GLU A 70 18.61 9.43 7.10
C GLU A 70 19.32 10.55 6.35
N VAL A 71 18.87 10.82 5.14
CA VAL A 71 19.42 11.85 4.26
C VAL A 71 18.32 12.81 3.83
N GLU A 72 18.70 14.06 3.58
CA GLU A 72 17.79 15.04 2.99
C GLU A 72 17.44 14.62 1.57
N SER A 73 16.14 14.42 1.32
CA SER A 73 15.66 14.06 -0.01
C SER A 73 15.62 15.29 -0.91
N LYS A 74 15.85 15.05 -2.22
CA LYS A 74 15.85 16.10 -3.24
C LYS A 74 14.46 16.69 -3.52
N TYR A 75 13.40 15.92 -3.25
CA TYR A 75 12.01 16.34 -3.48
C TYR A 75 11.29 16.59 -2.17
N ALA A 76 10.21 17.39 -2.23
CA ALA A 76 9.31 17.52 -1.10
C ALA A 76 8.68 16.16 -0.77
N ASN A 77 8.90 15.70 0.43
CA ASN A 77 8.51 14.37 0.92
C ASN A 77 7.58 14.46 2.13
N GLU A 78 7.06 15.64 2.41
CA GLU A 78 6.11 15.84 3.49
C GLU A 78 4.96 16.71 3.02
N ALA A 79 3.73 16.33 3.40
CA ALA A 79 2.52 17.11 3.17
C ALA A 79 1.57 17.03 4.35
N LEU A 80 1.08 18.17 4.78
CA LEU A 80 0.03 18.28 5.79
C LEU A 80 -1.33 18.36 5.09
N ILE A 81 -2.22 17.42 5.40
CA ILE A 81 -3.55 17.31 4.79
C ILE A 81 -4.60 17.19 5.89
N SER A 82 -5.71 17.92 5.76
CA SER A 82 -6.86 17.78 6.65
C SER A 82 -7.52 16.42 6.48
N THR A 83 -7.75 15.72 7.58
CA THR A 83 -8.53 14.47 7.62
C THR A 83 -10.01 14.73 7.86
N LEU A 84 -10.34 15.93 8.36
CA LEU A 84 -11.67 16.39 8.67
C LEU A 84 -11.80 17.83 8.15
N LEU A 85 -12.87 18.12 7.40
CA LEU A 85 -13.29 19.47 7.01
C LEU A 85 -14.65 19.76 7.63
N LYS A 86 -14.73 20.85 8.38
CA LYS A 86 -15.96 21.29 9.03
C LYS A 86 -16.71 22.29 8.16
N ILE A 87 -18.04 22.28 8.24
CA ILE A 87 -18.90 23.20 7.50
C ILE A 87 -18.67 24.62 7.99
N SER A 88 -18.55 24.80 9.31
CA SER A 88 -18.34 26.09 9.96
C SER A 88 -17.01 26.79 9.61
N GLU A 89 -16.05 26.08 9.05
CA GLU A 89 -14.76 26.62 8.61
C GLU A 89 -14.85 27.39 7.28
N PHE A 90 -15.97 27.25 6.55
CA PHE A 90 -16.19 27.90 5.28
C PHE A 90 -16.97 29.22 5.45
N ASP A 91 -16.80 30.15 4.51
CA ASP A 91 -17.63 31.37 4.45
C ASP A 91 -19.11 31.04 4.19
N GLU A 92 -19.99 31.97 4.48
CA GLU A 92 -21.45 31.78 4.38
C GLU A 92 -21.90 31.38 2.97
N ASP A 93 -21.25 31.92 1.92
CA ASP A 93 -21.57 31.59 0.53
C ASP A 93 -21.15 30.17 0.16
N ALA A 94 -20.00 29.70 0.66
CA ALA A 94 -19.54 28.33 0.49
C ALA A 94 -20.42 27.35 1.27
N GLN A 95 -20.78 27.67 2.53
CA GLN A 95 -21.70 26.85 3.33
C GLN A 95 -23.05 26.68 2.62
N ARG A 96 -23.61 27.77 2.09
CA ARG A 96 -24.87 27.72 1.32
C ARG A 96 -24.75 26.80 0.11
N ARG A 97 -23.67 26.92 -0.69
CA ARG A 97 -23.45 26.09 -1.88
C ARG A 97 -23.27 24.61 -1.53
N ILE A 98 -22.59 24.29 -0.40
CA ILE A 98 -22.44 22.92 0.10
C ILE A 98 -23.82 22.34 0.43
N LYS A 99 -24.65 23.08 1.15
CA LYS A 99 -25.99 22.66 1.55
C LYS A 99 -26.93 22.49 0.35
N GLU A 100 -26.87 23.39 -0.63
CA GLU A 100 -27.70 23.34 -1.85
C GLU A 100 -27.34 22.15 -2.76
N LYS A 101 -26.06 21.76 -2.83
CA LYS A 101 -25.63 20.63 -3.66
C LYS A 101 -26.05 19.27 -3.12
N GLY A 102 -26.55 19.18 -1.89
CA GLY A 102 -26.96 17.92 -1.26
C GLY A 102 -25.84 16.89 -1.16
N SER A 103 -24.58 17.34 -1.25
CA SER A 103 -23.43 16.46 -0.99
C SER A 103 -23.51 15.92 0.44
N ALA A 104 -23.01 14.71 0.63
CA ALA A 104 -23.04 14.03 1.91
C ALA A 104 -22.28 14.85 2.97
N TYR A 105 -23.00 15.69 3.70
CA TYR A 105 -22.49 16.40 4.87
C TYR A 105 -23.34 16.05 6.09
N ASP A 106 -22.70 16.03 7.23
CA ASP A 106 -23.34 15.79 8.54
C ASP A 106 -23.46 17.13 9.25
N GLU A 107 -24.66 17.74 9.16
CA GLU A 107 -24.92 19.04 9.76
C GLU A 107 -24.96 18.98 11.30
N GLU A 108 -25.37 17.85 11.87
CA GLU A 108 -25.46 17.65 13.31
C GLU A 108 -24.06 17.68 13.96
N ASN A 109 -23.08 17.09 13.30
CA ASN A 109 -21.68 17.02 13.76
C ASN A 109 -20.78 18.08 13.11
N ASP A 110 -21.32 19.00 12.32
CA ASP A 110 -20.58 20.03 11.59
C ASP A 110 -19.52 19.44 10.61
N ILE A 111 -19.78 18.27 10.04
CA ILE A 111 -18.81 17.59 9.16
C ILE A 111 -19.20 17.76 7.70
N TYR A 112 -18.32 18.38 6.92
CA TYR A 112 -18.43 18.43 5.46
C TYR A 112 -17.78 17.24 4.79
N ARG A 113 -16.54 16.91 5.17
CA ARG A 113 -15.82 15.74 4.68
C ARG A 113 -15.02 15.11 5.81
N LEU A 114 -14.97 13.79 5.80
CA LEU A 114 -14.23 12.99 6.76
C LEU A 114 -13.46 11.89 6.01
N ALA A 115 -12.16 11.83 6.23
CA ALA A 115 -11.34 10.73 5.74
C ALA A 115 -11.58 9.47 6.58
N THR A 116 -11.92 8.39 5.90
CA THR A 116 -12.06 7.06 6.52
C THR A 116 -11.01 6.09 6.01
N LYS A 117 -10.29 6.45 4.95
CA LYS A 117 -9.27 5.60 4.32
C LYS A 117 -8.08 6.44 3.86
N LEU A 118 -6.88 5.89 4.07
CA LEU A 118 -5.64 6.34 3.48
C LEU A 118 -5.18 5.29 2.45
N ASN A 119 -5.04 5.70 1.20
CA ASN A 119 -4.43 4.91 0.15
C ASN A 119 -3.01 5.40 -0.13
N ILE A 120 -2.08 4.46 -0.28
CA ILE A 120 -0.72 4.70 -0.76
C ILE A 120 -0.55 3.92 -2.06
N SER A 121 -0.30 4.62 -3.16
CA SER A 121 -0.23 4.03 -4.49
C SER A 121 1.13 4.25 -5.12
N PHE A 122 1.65 3.20 -5.75
CA PHE A 122 2.86 3.24 -6.56
C PHE A 122 2.47 3.05 -8.02
N THR A 123 3.03 3.88 -8.89
CA THR A 123 2.91 3.70 -10.34
C THR A 123 4.12 2.91 -10.87
N PRO A 124 4.11 2.40 -12.10
CA PRO A 124 5.31 1.94 -12.76
C PRO A 124 6.42 3.02 -12.71
N LEU A 125 7.67 2.59 -12.72
CA LEU A 125 8.79 3.51 -12.76
C LEU A 125 8.64 4.51 -13.94
N PHE A 126 8.77 5.79 -13.64
CA PHE A 126 8.74 6.83 -14.67
C PHE A 126 9.94 6.69 -15.64
N ASN A 127 11.09 6.32 -15.06
CA ASN A 127 12.29 5.87 -15.76
C ASN A 127 13.04 4.90 -14.83
N ASP A 128 14.21 4.42 -15.24
CA ASP A 128 14.97 3.41 -14.49
C ASP A 128 15.39 3.85 -13.07
N SER A 129 15.21 5.11 -12.72
CA SER A 129 15.70 5.66 -11.46
C SER A 129 14.69 6.53 -10.69
N ILE A 130 13.46 6.69 -11.17
CA ILE A 130 12.45 7.51 -10.51
C ILE A 130 11.18 6.69 -10.26
N GLN A 131 10.82 6.58 -8.99
CA GLN A 131 9.55 6.01 -8.54
C GLN A 131 8.63 7.12 -8.07
N GLN A 132 7.42 7.17 -8.60
CA GLN A 132 6.35 8.01 -8.08
C GLN A 132 5.50 7.22 -7.10
N LEU A 133 5.17 7.85 -5.99
CA LEU A 133 4.13 7.39 -5.09
C LEU A 133 3.10 8.49 -4.87
N SER A 134 1.90 8.10 -4.50
CA SER A 134 0.81 9.01 -4.17
C SER A 134 0.14 8.57 -2.88
N PHE A 135 -0.24 9.57 -2.08
CA PHE A 135 -1.14 9.39 -0.95
C PHE A 135 -2.50 9.99 -1.31
N GLU A 136 -3.55 9.32 -0.94
CA GLU A 136 -4.90 9.81 -1.09
C GLU A 136 -5.71 9.53 0.18
N LEU A 137 -6.27 10.58 0.75
CA LEU A 137 -7.24 10.51 1.83
C LEU A 137 -8.65 10.52 1.23
N THR A 138 -9.40 9.47 1.47
CA THR A 138 -10.76 9.30 0.94
C THR A 138 -11.76 9.01 2.06
N GLY A 139 -12.99 9.44 1.83
CA GLY A 139 -14.17 9.07 2.60
C GLY A 139 -15.30 8.74 1.64
N THR A 140 -16.42 9.47 1.71
CA THR A 140 -17.44 9.44 0.66
C THR A 140 -16.93 10.02 -0.65
N GLU A 141 -15.95 10.92 -0.57
CA GLU A 141 -15.24 11.55 -1.68
C GLU A 141 -13.75 11.66 -1.36
N SER A 142 -12.92 12.00 -2.36
CA SER A 142 -11.51 12.35 -2.11
C SER A 142 -11.43 13.64 -1.31
N ILE A 143 -10.63 13.62 -0.24
CA ILE A 143 -10.45 14.76 0.66
C ILE A 143 -9.13 15.46 0.39
N GLY A 144 -8.08 14.68 0.19
CA GLY A 144 -6.75 15.20 -0.04
C GLY A 144 -5.88 14.23 -0.82
N TYR A 145 -4.98 14.80 -1.59
CA TYR A 145 -4.04 14.07 -2.43
C TYR A 145 -2.65 14.70 -2.32
N PHE A 146 -1.65 13.86 -2.22
CA PHE A 146 -0.25 14.26 -2.28
C PHE A 146 0.54 13.24 -3.10
N SER A 147 1.46 13.71 -3.95
CA SER A 147 2.38 12.83 -4.64
C SER A 147 3.82 13.24 -4.40
N SER A 148 4.69 12.26 -4.29
CA SER A 148 6.12 12.43 -4.12
C SER A 148 6.89 11.60 -5.15
N TRP A 149 8.12 12.04 -5.42
CA TRP A 149 9.05 11.36 -6.29
C TRP A 149 10.23 10.86 -5.47
N MET A 150 10.56 9.59 -5.64
CA MET A 150 11.69 8.94 -5.00
C MET A 150 12.78 8.69 -6.05
N ILE A 151 14.00 9.22 -5.82
CA ILE A 151 15.13 8.96 -6.69
C ILE A 151 15.81 7.68 -6.22
N LEU A 152 15.73 6.65 -7.05
CA LEU A 152 16.35 5.37 -6.79
C LEU A 152 17.86 5.44 -7.07
N ARG A 153 18.66 4.81 -6.23
CA ARG A 153 20.11 4.73 -6.38
C ARG A 153 20.51 3.42 -7.04
N ASP A 154 21.46 3.50 -7.96
CA ASP A 154 21.99 2.30 -8.61
C ASP A 154 22.99 1.60 -7.69
N ASN A 155 22.52 0.56 -6.99
CA ASN A 155 23.33 -0.29 -6.11
C ASN A 155 23.69 -1.64 -6.76
N ARG A 156 23.57 -1.76 -8.08
CA ARG A 156 23.88 -3.01 -8.78
C ARG A 156 25.39 -3.26 -8.83
N VAL A 157 25.79 -4.44 -8.47
CA VAL A 157 27.18 -4.94 -8.64
C VAL A 157 27.44 -5.21 -10.11
N ASP A 158 26.48 -5.83 -10.80
CA ASP A 158 26.51 -6.06 -12.24
C ASP A 158 25.51 -5.16 -12.96
N LYS A 159 26.04 -4.24 -13.79
CA LYS A 159 25.24 -3.28 -14.57
C LYS A 159 24.57 -3.88 -15.82
N SER A 160 24.79 -5.16 -16.11
CA SER A 160 24.07 -5.87 -17.17
C SER A 160 22.60 -6.06 -16.83
N HIS A 161 22.22 -6.06 -15.55
CA HIS A 161 20.84 -6.08 -15.09
C HIS A 161 20.14 -4.76 -15.44
N ARG A 162 19.06 -4.84 -16.20
CA ARG A 162 18.34 -3.66 -16.74
C ARG A 162 17.57 -2.87 -15.71
N ARG A 163 17.13 -3.48 -14.60
CA ARG A 163 16.27 -2.84 -13.60
C ARG A 163 16.97 -2.72 -12.25
N LEU A 164 16.70 -1.64 -11.55
CA LEU A 164 17.00 -1.52 -10.14
C LEU A 164 16.06 -2.44 -9.35
N ASN A 165 16.62 -3.16 -8.40
CA ASN A 165 15.87 -4.14 -7.61
C ASN A 165 15.39 -3.48 -6.31
N TYR A 166 14.22 -2.84 -6.36
CA TYR A 166 13.54 -2.27 -5.21
C TYR A 166 12.25 -3.04 -4.92
N TYR A 167 11.98 -3.24 -3.64
CA TYR A 167 10.86 -4.04 -3.17
C TYR A 167 10.12 -3.33 -2.04
N LEU A 168 8.83 -3.62 -1.93
CA LEU A 168 7.94 -3.13 -0.90
C LEU A 168 7.82 -4.14 0.24
N ARG A 169 7.79 -3.64 1.48
CA ARG A 169 7.42 -4.41 2.67
C ARG A 169 6.55 -3.53 3.57
N PRO A 170 5.46 -4.05 4.14
CA PRO A 170 4.70 -3.34 5.16
C PRO A 170 5.41 -3.37 6.51
N PHE A 171 5.12 -2.39 7.34
CA PHE A 171 5.39 -2.44 8.77
C PHE A 171 4.19 -3.02 9.52
N LYS A 172 4.46 -3.70 10.64
CA LYS A 172 3.42 -4.08 11.59
C LYS A 172 2.78 -2.82 12.16
N LEU A 173 1.45 -2.77 12.11
CA LEU A 173 0.73 -1.64 12.66
C LEU A 173 0.66 -1.77 14.18
N GLU A 174 1.08 -0.74 14.89
CA GLU A 174 0.93 -0.59 16.33
C GLU A 174 -0.31 0.24 16.67
N LYS A 175 -0.58 0.34 17.98
CA LYS A 175 -1.63 1.24 18.45
C LYS A 175 -1.31 2.67 18.07
N PHE A 176 -2.34 3.36 17.61
CA PHE A 176 -2.26 4.77 17.30
C PHE A 176 -1.87 5.59 18.54
N GLU A 177 -0.92 6.49 18.35
CA GLU A 177 -0.54 7.54 19.30
C GLU A 177 -0.51 8.86 18.56
N LYS A 178 -1.31 9.84 19.06
CA LYS A 178 -1.39 11.17 18.43
C LYS A 178 -0.01 11.85 18.43
N GLY A 179 0.35 12.43 17.29
CA GLY A 179 1.62 13.12 17.11
C GLY A 179 2.84 12.22 16.89
N LYS A 180 2.68 10.88 16.94
CA LYS A 180 3.75 9.93 16.67
C LYS A 180 3.77 9.55 15.19
N PHE A 181 4.95 9.50 14.59
CA PHE A 181 5.13 8.97 13.24
C PHE A 181 4.87 7.46 13.22
N ILE A 182 4.04 7.03 12.29
CA ILE A 182 3.67 5.62 12.07
C ILE A 182 4.27 5.20 10.74
N PRO A 183 5.33 4.37 10.72
CA PRO A 183 5.84 3.80 9.49
C PRO A 183 4.82 2.79 8.95
N LEU A 184 4.50 2.89 7.67
CA LEU A 184 3.53 2.03 6.99
C LEU A 184 4.21 1.07 6.03
N LEU A 185 5.17 1.57 5.24
CA LEU A 185 5.86 0.82 4.20
C LEU A 185 7.34 1.16 4.15
N ILE A 186 8.16 0.19 3.82
CA ILE A 186 9.49 0.41 3.26
C ILE A 186 9.44 0.16 1.74
N TYR A 187 10.15 1.00 0.97
CA TYR A 187 10.53 0.76 -0.41
C TYR A 187 12.04 0.76 -0.48
N GLY A 188 12.65 -0.43 -0.51
CA GLY A 188 14.08 -0.61 -0.32
C GLY A 188 14.75 -1.39 -1.44
N SER A 189 16.03 -1.06 -1.67
CA SER A 189 16.86 -1.79 -2.63
C SER A 189 17.32 -3.13 -2.06
N SER A 190 17.39 -4.12 -2.93
CA SER A 190 18.11 -5.37 -2.62
C SER A 190 19.61 -5.11 -2.49
N TRP A 191 20.30 -6.02 -1.81
CA TRP A 191 21.76 -6.04 -1.69
C TRP A 191 22.32 -7.30 -2.32
N TRP A 192 23.56 -7.22 -2.76
CA TRP A 192 24.30 -8.38 -3.25
C TRP A 192 24.84 -9.20 -2.09
N ASP A 193 24.53 -10.48 -2.07
CA ASP A 193 25.09 -11.44 -1.13
C ASP A 193 26.12 -12.30 -1.88
N ALA A 194 27.40 -12.14 -1.49
CA ALA A 194 28.51 -12.82 -2.14
C ALA A 194 28.56 -14.33 -1.84
N ASP A 195 27.97 -14.78 -0.73
CA ASP A 195 27.99 -16.19 -0.34
C ASP A 195 27.06 -17.03 -1.21
N CYS A 196 25.93 -16.47 -1.63
CA CYS A 196 24.99 -17.13 -2.55
C CYS A 196 25.05 -16.60 -3.98
N GLU A 197 25.92 -15.64 -4.26
CA GLU A 197 26.03 -14.95 -5.56
C GLU A 197 24.67 -14.48 -6.10
N CYS A 198 23.86 -13.90 -5.22
CA CYS A 198 22.50 -13.48 -5.57
C CYS A 198 22.12 -12.14 -4.93
N TYR A 199 21.11 -11.49 -5.51
CA TYR A 199 20.48 -10.34 -4.87
C TYR A 199 19.45 -10.79 -3.84
N ARG A 200 19.51 -10.22 -2.64
CA ARG A 200 18.61 -10.53 -1.53
C ARG A 200 17.80 -9.31 -1.13
N PHE A 201 16.55 -9.55 -0.77
CA PHE A 201 15.66 -8.67 -0.03
C PHE A 201 14.84 -9.57 0.89
N CYS A 202 15.57 -10.29 1.74
CA CYS A 202 15.01 -11.31 2.61
C CYS A 202 14.75 -10.74 4.01
N GLY A 203 13.93 -11.42 4.79
CA GLY A 203 13.56 -11.04 6.13
C GLY A 203 12.08 -11.28 6.38
N ASP A 204 11.57 -10.71 7.46
CA ASP A 204 10.17 -10.81 7.84
C ASP A 204 9.25 -10.27 6.76
N SER A 205 8.07 -10.86 6.61
CA SER A 205 7.03 -10.38 5.70
C SER A 205 6.48 -9.00 6.10
N GLU A 206 6.55 -8.68 7.38
CA GLU A 206 6.20 -7.38 7.98
C GLU A 206 7.32 -6.96 8.93
N LEU A 207 7.76 -5.71 8.82
CA LEU A 207 8.83 -5.15 9.63
C LEU A 207 8.34 -4.67 11.00
N SER A 208 9.19 -4.76 12.00
CA SER A 208 8.92 -4.12 13.29
C SER A 208 9.03 -2.60 13.16
N PRO A 209 8.08 -1.82 13.72
CA PRO A 209 8.10 -0.36 13.63
C PRO A 209 9.19 0.28 14.49
N ASP A 210 9.91 -0.49 15.31
CA ASP A 210 11.07 -0.03 16.10
C ASP A 210 12.35 0.16 15.26
N MET A 211 12.28 -0.07 13.95
CA MET A 211 13.39 0.09 12.99
C MET A 211 14.61 -0.80 13.26
N THR A 212 14.44 -1.90 13.99
CA THR A 212 15.57 -2.80 14.35
C THR A 212 15.80 -3.94 13.35
N SER A 213 14.93 -4.09 12.34
CA SER A 213 15.02 -5.17 11.35
C SER A 213 16.40 -5.23 10.67
N GLU A 214 16.91 -6.44 10.48
CA GLU A 214 18.15 -6.67 9.72
C GLU A 214 18.04 -6.21 8.27
N LEU A 215 16.85 -6.30 7.67
CA LEU A 215 16.60 -5.80 6.32
C LEU A 215 16.96 -4.30 6.19
N LEU A 216 16.70 -3.49 7.22
CA LEU A 216 17.06 -2.06 7.23
C LEU A 216 18.57 -1.83 7.33
N LYS A 217 19.30 -2.77 7.98
CA LYS A 217 20.78 -2.70 8.11
C LYS A 217 21.46 -3.10 6.81
N ASP A 218 20.92 -4.10 6.12
CA ASP A 218 21.53 -4.70 4.94
C ASP A 218 21.17 -3.93 3.65
N SER A 219 19.98 -3.31 3.59
CA SER A 219 19.55 -2.54 2.43
C SER A 219 20.39 -1.26 2.30
N PRO A 220 21.15 -1.09 1.20
CA PRO A 220 22.04 0.05 1.05
C PRO A 220 21.30 1.38 0.79
N HIS A 221 20.05 1.33 0.37
CA HIS A 221 19.22 2.49 0.12
C HIS A 221 17.73 2.14 0.24
N TYR A 222 16.99 2.90 1.02
CA TYR A 222 15.56 2.68 1.17
C TYR A 222 14.83 3.97 1.55
N PHE A 223 13.52 3.94 1.35
CA PHE A 223 12.57 4.95 1.79
C PHE A 223 11.63 4.35 2.84
N ILE A 224 11.34 5.11 3.89
CA ILE A 224 10.28 4.79 4.84
C ILE A 224 9.13 5.73 4.57
N ILE A 225 7.97 5.15 4.33
CA ILE A 225 6.73 5.85 3.97
C ILE A 225 5.78 5.70 5.13
N GLY A 226 5.29 6.82 5.66
CA GLY A 226 4.43 6.79 6.83
C GLY A 226 3.58 8.03 7.01
N VAL A 227 2.91 8.10 8.14
CA VAL A 227 1.96 9.16 8.48
C VAL A 227 2.06 9.51 9.96
N LYS A 228 1.80 10.78 10.27
CA LYS A 228 1.58 11.28 11.63
C LYS A 228 0.21 11.96 11.66
N PHE A 229 -0.62 11.60 12.61
CA PHE A 229 -1.93 12.22 12.82
C PHE A 229 -1.88 13.19 14.00
N GLU A 230 -2.42 14.42 13.81
CA GLU A 230 -2.38 15.52 14.79
C GLU A 230 -3.78 16.01 15.16
#